data_37a09e7b1dc15a591740d1b6b719b3e3
#
_entry.id   37a09e7b1dc15a591740d1b6b719b3e3
#
_cell.length_a   1.000
_cell.length_b   1.000
_cell.length_c   1.000
_cell.angle_alpha   90.00
_cell.angle_beta   90.00
_cell.angle_gamma   90.00
#
_symmetry.space_group_name_H-M   'P 1'
#
loop_
_entity.id
_entity.type
_entity.pdbx_description
1 polymer ?
#
loop_
_entity_poly.entity_id
_entity_poly.type
_entity_poly.pdbx_seq_one_letter_code
_entity_poly.pdbx_strand_id
1 'polypeptide(L)'
;MKNLKMKTKLIIGFLIPVIIIVINIVFSDLSTKAVAGITDLEQQEKYIRNATIFTVILAILSIAITVTIAYMLIKVIAKSVRQLSDAAKEIAMGHVEISMEKYNNDEFGELVDEYNKVIENIKYQAKVAEEVANGNLTVTVNPASPQDVLGNSLKKLVEDNYNALSNISDAGSQVTVSSSQVASASQALAQGSTEQASAIQEITASIDEIAEKTRQNAEQANSAAGLVVRAIGDVKRGNAQMQNMVSAM
;
A
#
# COMPACT_ATOMS: atom_id res chain seq x y z
N MET A 1 21.34 -41.85 -8.70
CA MET A 1 21.46 -41.17 -7.39
C MET A 1 20.67 -39.86 -7.26
N LYS A 2 20.30 -39.12 -8.33
CA LYS A 2 19.56 -37.83 -8.26
C LYS A 2 18.19 -37.92 -7.60
N ASN A 3 17.49 -39.04 -7.65
CA ASN A 3 16.10 -39.21 -7.16
C ASN A 3 15.98 -39.94 -5.81
N LEU A 4 17.10 -40.23 -5.14
CA LEU A 4 17.09 -40.90 -3.83
C LEU A 4 17.06 -39.85 -2.73
N LYS A 5 16.20 -40.05 -1.70
CA LYS A 5 16.18 -39.23 -0.50
C LYS A 5 17.55 -39.14 0.15
N MET A 6 17.88 -38.00 0.73
CA MET A 6 19.19 -37.75 1.35
C MET A 6 19.49 -38.78 2.44
N LYS A 7 18.48 -39.12 3.26
CA LYS A 7 18.59 -40.22 4.23
C LYS A 7 19.05 -41.52 3.60
N THR A 8 18.48 -41.91 2.46
CA THR A 8 18.84 -43.13 1.74
C THR A 8 20.26 -43.05 1.14
N LYS A 9 20.65 -41.87 0.60
CA LYS A 9 22.02 -41.65 0.09
C LYS A 9 23.06 -41.79 1.19
N LEU A 10 22.79 -41.25 2.37
CA LEU A 10 23.65 -41.37 3.55
C LEU A 10 23.74 -42.82 4.03
N ILE A 11 22.59 -43.51 4.16
CA ILE A 11 22.58 -44.91 4.58
C ILE A 11 23.39 -45.77 3.62
N ILE A 12 23.17 -45.67 2.32
CA ILE A 12 23.92 -46.41 1.31
C ILE A 12 25.41 -46.04 1.35
N GLY A 13 25.71 -44.74 1.47
CA GLY A 13 27.08 -44.24 1.54
C GLY A 13 27.89 -44.76 2.72
N PHE A 14 27.25 -44.99 3.88
CA PHE A 14 27.90 -45.57 5.05
C PHE A 14 27.81 -47.10 5.10
N LEU A 15 26.74 -47.70 4.59
CA LEU A 15 26.52 -49.16 4.67
C LEU A 15 27.45 -49.95 3.74
N ILE A 16 27.75 -49.43 2.54
CA ILE A 16 28.66 -50.06 1.59
C ILE A 16 30.09 -50.22 2.18
N PRO A 17 30.72 -49.16 2.71
CA PRO A 17 32.04 -49.31 3.37
C PRO A 17 32.02 -50.27 4.56
N VAL A 18 30.96 -50.23 5.39
CA VAL A 18 30.84 -51.14 6.53
C VAL A 18 30.74 -52.58 6.08
N ILE A 19 29.98 -52.92 5.04
CA ILE A 19 29.90 -54.27 4.47
C ILE A 19 31.26 -54.71 3.97
N ILE A 20 32.01 -53.85 3.26
CA ILE A 20 33.34 -54.18 2.75
C ILE A 20 34.32 -54.45 3.90
N ILE A 21 34.24 -53.64 4.99
CA ILE A 21 35.07 -53.90 6.18
C ILE A 21 34.72 -55.23 6.85
N VAL A 22 33.44 -55.57 6.98
CA VAL A 22 33.00 -56.84 7.54
C VAL A 22 33.49 -58.02 6.67
N ILE A 23 33.37 -57.91 5.35
CA ILE A 23 33.90 -58.91 4.41
C ILE A 23 35.42 -59.08 4.59
N ASN A 24 36.14 -57.98 4.75
CA ASN A 24 37.58 -57.98 4.97
C ASN A 24 37.98 -58.72 6.28
N ILE A 25 37.24 -58.44 7.36
CA ILE A 25 37.46 -59.10 8.66
C ILE A 25 37.15 -60.59 8.58
N VAL A 26 36.04 -61.00 7.96
CA VAL A 26 35.63 -62.40 7.78
C VAL A 26 36.68 -63.14 6.92
N PHE A 27 37.13 -62.49 5.84
CA PHE A 27 38.17 -63.07 4.97
C PHE A 27 39.51 -63.26 5.72
N SER A 28 39.89 -62.29 6.55
CA SER A 28 41.10 -62.36 7.38
C SER A 28 41.01 -63.52 8.40
N ASP A 29 39.85 -63.71 9.06
CA ASP A 29 39.64 -64.80 10.01
C ASP A 29 39.68 -66.20 9.32
N LEU A 30 39.00 -66.33 8.17
CA LEU A 30 39.02 -67.54 7.37
C LEU A 30 40.42 -67.86 6.88
N SER A 31 41.18 -66.87 6.42
CA SER A 31 42.57 -67.03 5.97
C SER A 31 43.47 -67.53 7.10
N THR A 32 43.31 -66.98 8.30
CA THR A 32 44.05 -67.39 9.50
C THR A 32 43.76 -68.88 9.88
N LYS A 33 42.50 -69.28 9.81
CA LYS A 33 42.07 -70.69 10.05
C LYS A 33 42.59 -71.63 9.00
N ALA A 34 42.58 -71.21 7.72
CA ALA A 34 43.12 -72.03 6.62
C ALA A 34 44.64 -72.27 6.76
N VAL A 35 45.36 -71.26 7.21
CA VAL A 35 46.83 -71.39 7.49
C VAL A 35 47.11 -72.39 8.57
N ALA A 36 46.30 -72.51 9.62
CA ALA A 36 46.47 -73.45 10.73
C ALA A 36 46.37 -74.93 10.27
N GLY A 37 45.79 -75.25 9.12
CA GLY A 37 45.70 -76.61 8.54
C GLY A 37 46.82 -76.99 7.58
N ILE A 38 47.73 -76.07 7.26
CA ILE A 38 48.83 -76.31 6.33
C ILE A 38 50.08 -76.78 7.12
N THR A 39 50.55 -78.02 6.86
CA THR A 39 51.70 -78.63 7.53
C THR A 39 53.06 -78.34 6.85
N ASP A 40 53.04 -77.84 5.62
CA ASP A 40 54.27 -77.48 4.85
C ASP A 40 54.54 -75.96 5.08
N LEU A 41 55.71 -75.67 5.65
CA LEU A 41 56.13 -74.30 6.02
C LEU A 41 56.29 -73.37 4.81
N GLU A 42 56.73 -73.85 3.68
CA GLU A 42 56.89 -73.02 2.47
C GLU A 42 55.56 -72.67 1.83
N GLN A 43 54.60 -73.58 1.81
CA GLN A 43 53.22 -73.32 1.37
C GLN A 43 52.47 -72.40 2.33
N GLN A 44 52.70 -72.54 3.63
CA GLN A 44 52.13 -71.71 4.68
C GLN A 44 52.57 -70.22 4.52
N GLU A 45 53.86 -70.00 4.34
CA GLU A 45 54.42 -68.65 4.16
C GLU A 45 53.92 -67.99 2.88
N LYS A 46 53.83 -68.73 1.78
CA LYS A 46 53.27 -68.22 0.52
C LYS A 46 51.76 -67.85 0.63
N TYR A 47 51.00 -68.71 1.33
CA TYR A 47 49.58 -68.46 1.57
C TYR A 47 49.34 -67.20 2.44
N ILE A 48 50.08 -67.07 3.54
CA ILE A 48 50.04 -65.90 4.43
C ILE A 48 50.32 -64.59 3.65
N ARG A 49 51.42 -64.62 2.86
CA ARG A 49 51.81 -63.47 2.05
C ARG A 49 50.69 -63.02 1.06
N ASN A 50 50.14 -64.01 0.33
CA ASN A 50 49.06 -63.71 -0.62
C ASN A 50 47.78 -63.24 0.06
N ALA A 51 47.38 -63.84 1.17
CA ALA A 51 46.24 -63.42 1.96
C ALA A 51 46.40 -61.99 2.54
N THR A 52 47.59 -61.67 3.06
CA THR A 52 47.92 -60.33 3.56
C THR A 52 47.93 -59.32 2.45
N ILE A 53 48.48 -59.59 1.28
CA ILE A 53 48.43 -58.70 0.12
C ILE A 53 46.97 -58.44 -0.28
N PHE A 54 46.14 -59.48 -0.34
CA PHE A 54 44.72 -59.36 -0.70
C PHE A 54 43.91 -58.51 0.30
N THR A 55 44.09 -58.69 1.62
CA THR A 55 43.42 -57.88 2.68
C THR A 55 43.85 -56.42 2.64
N VAL A 56 45.16 -56.17 2.37
CA VAL A 56 45.66 -54.79 2.23
C VAL A 56 45.04 -54.09 1.00
N ILE A 57 44.96 -54.80 -0.15
CA ILE A 57 44.34 -54.27 -1.37
C ILE A 57 42.82 -53.93 -1.10
N LEU A 58 42.08 -54.85 -0.46
CA LEU A 58 40.71 -54.67 -0.09
C LEU A 58 40.53 -53.47 0.87
N ALA A 59 41.40 -53.28 1.85
CA ALA A 59 41.40 -52.16 2.77
C ALA A 59 41.62 -50.84 2.04
N ILE A 60 42.61 -50.76 1.15
CA ILE A 60 42.86 -49.57 0.33
C ILE A 60 41.65 -49.24 -0.56
N LEU A 61 41.05 -50.24 -1.21
CA LEU A 61 39.89 -50.08 -2.06
C LEU A 61 38.68 -49.55 -1.26
N SER A 62 38.44 -50.08 -0.05
CA SER A 62 37.36 -49.63 0.82
C SER A 62 37.52 -48.17 1.24
N ILE A 63 38.74 -47.74 1.58
CA ILE A 63 39.04 -46.33 1.91
C ILE A 63 38.81 -45.44 0.70
N ALA A 64 39.29 -45.83 -0.49
CA ALA A 64 39.11 -45.06 -1.71
C ALA A 64 37.60 -44.84 -2.05
N ILE A 65 36.81 -45.92 -1.95
CA ILE A 65 35.35 -45.87 -2.17
C ILE A 65 34.69 -44.92 -1.14
N THR A 66 35.03 -45.03 0.14
CA THR A 66 34.48 -44.20 1.22
C THR A 66 34.76 -42.72 1.00
N VAL A 67 36.02 -42.38 0.68
CA VAL A 67 36.45 -41.00 0.41
C VAL A 67 35.71 -40.45 -0.81
N THR A 68 35.56 -41.24 -1.87
CA THR A 68 34.84 -40.81 -3.08
C THR A 68 33.37 -40.52 -2.80
N ILE A 69 32.69 -41.40 -2.07
CA ILE A 69 31.29 -41.21 -1.68
C ILE A 69 31.14 -39.96 -0.79
N ALA A 70 32.00 -39.83 0.23
CA ALA A 70 31.98 -38.68 1.13
C ALA A 70 32.19 -37.37 0.36
N TYR A 71 33.14 -37.32 -0.57
CA TYR A 71 33.38 -36.14 -1.41
C TYR A 71 32.16 -35.77 -2.26
N MET A 72 31.51 -36.77 -2.90
CA MET A 72 30.29 -36.56 -3.68
C MET A 72 29.14 -35.99 -2.82
N LEU A 73 28.92 -36.54 -1.63
CA LEU A 73 27.88 -36.09 -0.70
C LEU A 73 28.13 -34.65 -0.23
N ILE A 74 29.36 -34.36 0.20
CA ILE A 74 29.75 -32.99 0.63
C ILE A 74 29.54 -32.00 -0.50
N LYS A 75 29.94 -32.33 -1.74
CA LYS A 75 29.76 -31.43 -2.89
C LYS A 75 28.28 -31.12 -3.17
N VAL A 76 27.39 -32.11 -3.09
CA VAL A 76 25.93 -31.92 -3.32
C VAL A 76 25.32 -31.08 -2.22
N ILE A 77 25.60 -31.36 -0.95
CA ILE A 77 25.08 -30.62 0.19
C ILE A 77 25.59 -29.18 0.16
N ALA A 78 26.91 -28.99 0.02
CA ALA A 78 27.51 -27.66 0.01
C ALA A 78 26.96 -26.78 -1.12
N LYS A 79 26.71 -27.35 -2.31
CA LYS A 79 26.10 -26.61 -3.44
C LYS A 79 24.70 -26.12 -3.09
N SER A 80 23.83 -26.98 -2.55
CA SER A 80 22.43 -26.63 -2.21
C SER A 80 22.39 -25.59 -1.09
N VAL A 81 23.18 -25.75 -0.04
CA VAL A 81 23.26 -24.81 1.08
C VAL A 81 23.78 -23.45 0.63
N ARG A 82 24.80 -23.43 -0.24
CA ARG A 82 25.35 -22.18 -0.78
C ARG A 82 24.33 -21.43 -1.61
N GLN A 83 23.58 -22.12 -2.48
CA GLN A 83 22.52 -21.52 -3.28
C GLN A 83 21.42 -20.87 -2.40
N LEU A 84 21.00 -21.55 -1.33
CA LEU A 84 20.04 -21.00 -0.35
C LEU A 84 20.61 -19.76 0.35
N SER A 85 21.89 -19.82 0.76
CA SER A 85 22.56 -18.70 1.42
C SER A 85 22.69 -17.49 0.50
N ASP A 86 23.04 -17.71 -0.77
CA ASP A 86 23.17 -16.62 -1.75
C ASP A 86 21.79 -16.01 -2.06
N ALA A 87 20.74 -16.81 -2.25
CA ALA A 87 19.39 -16.32 -2.42
C ALA A 87 18.89 -15.53 -1.20
N ALA A 88 19.19 -16.00 0.02
CA ALA A 88 18.83 -15.27 1.24
C ALA A 88 19.52 -13.90 1.33
N LYS A 89 20.78 -13.78 0.89
CA LYS A 89 21.51 -12.52 0.84
C LYS A 89 20.89 -11.55 -0.16
N GLU A 90 20.54 -12.01 -1.35
CA GLU A 90 19.90 -11.19 -2.38
C GLU A 90 18.56 -10.64 -1.88
N ILE A 91 17.73 -11.50 -1.26
CA ILE A 91 16.45 -11.07 -0.65
C ILE A 91 16.70 -10.04 0.46
N ALA A 92 17.69 -10.25 1.32
CA ALA A 92 18.03 -9.33 2.40
C ALA A 92 18.48 -7.95 1.89
N MET A 93 19.01 -7.87 0.67
CA MET A 93 19.33 -6.61 -0.02
C MET A 93 18.16 -6.02 -0.81
N GLY A 94 16.98 -6.69 -0.80
CA GLY A 94 15.79 -6.24 -1.53
C GLY A 94 15.74 -6.70 -3.00
N HIS A 95 16.67 -7.54 -3.44
CA HIS A 95 16.66 -8.10 -4.79
C HIS A 95 15.67 -9.28 -4.85
N VAL A 96 14.49 -9.05 -5.41
CA VAL A 96 13.41 -10.05 -5.47
C VAL A 96 13.31 -10.75 -6.82
N GLU A 97 14.03 -10.28 -7.84
CA GLU A 97 14.06 -10.89 -9.19
C GLU A 97 15.07 -12.04 -9.26
N ILE A 98 14.93 -13.01 -8.37
CA ILE A 98 15.76 -14.21 -8.29
C ILE A 98 14.91 -15.46 -8.39
N SER A 99 15.51 -16.55 -8.86
CA SER A 99 14.92 -17.89 -8.83
C SER A 99 15.99 -18.92 -8.52
N MET A 100 15.60 -19.96 -7.83
CA MET A 100 16.51 -21.04 -7.49
C MET A 100 16.26 -22.25 -8.38
N GLU A 101 17.35 -22.83 -8.92
CA GLU A 101 17.29 -24.02 -9.75
C GLU A 101 17.28 -25.30 -8.89
N LYS A 102 16.32 -26.18 -9.15
CA LYS A 102 16.23 -27.47 -8.49
C LYS A 102 17.16 -28.48 -9.15
N TYR A 103 18.25 -28.84 -8.46
CA TYR A 103 19.24 -29.80 -8.97
C TYR A 103 18.93 -31.25 -8.63
N ASN A 104 18.19 -31.53 -7.56
CA ASN A 104 17.91 -32.85 -7.03
C ASN A 104 16.42 -32.99 -6.66
N ASN A 105 15.92 -34.25 -6.70
CA ASN A 105 14.59 -34.61 -6.22
C ASN A 105 14.70 -35.30 -4.85
N ASP A 106 15.37 -34.64 -3.91
CA ASP A 106 15.51 -35.04 -2.52
C ASP A 106 15.02 -33.92 -1.59
N GLU A 107 15.26 -34.05 -0.29
CA GLU A 107 14.86 -33.09 0.72
C GLU A 107 15.41 -31.68 0.46
N PHE A 108 16.56 -31.54 -0.19
CA PHE A 108 17.09 -30.26 -0.63
C PHE A 108 16.32 -29.69 -1.84
N GLY A 109 15.86 -30.56 -2.74
CA GLY A 109 15.00 -30.15 -3.84
C GLY A 109 13.63 -29.64 -3.36
N GLU A 110 13.04 -30.32 -2.36
CA GLU A 110 11.81 -29.84 -1.70
C GLU A 110 12.05 -28.48 -1.03
N LEU A 111 13.18 -28.31 -0.34
CA LEU A 111 13.53 -27.03 0.29
C LEU A 111 13.70 -25.90 -0.73
N VAL A 112 14.26 -26.17 -1.90
CA VAL A 112 14.35 -25.20 -3.00
C VAL A 112 12.96 -24.82 -3.50
N ASP A 113 12.04 -25.78 -3.67
CA ASP A 113 10.67 -25.51 -4.09
C ASP A 113 9.93 -24.62 -3.08
N GLU A 114 10.04 -24.92 -1.78
CA GLU A 114 9.42 -24.10 -0.72
C GLU A 114 10.05 -22.71 -0.63
N TYR A 115 11.37 -22.60 -0.82
CA TYR A 115 12.04 -21.32 -0.82
C TYR A 115 11.65 -20.46 -2.03
N ASN A 116 11.45 -21.05 -3.20
CA ASN A 116 10.92 -20.36 -4.38
C ASN A 116 9.53 -19.79 -4.13
N LYS A 117 8.66 -20.49 -3.39
CA LYS A 117 7.34 -19.93 -2.99
C LYS A 117 7.49 -18.69 -2.10
N VAL A 118 8.48 -18.67 -1.19
CA VAL A 118 8.78 -17.48 -0.37
C VAL A 118 9.23 -16.33 -1.26
N ILE A 119 10.12 -16.60 -2.22
CA ILE A 119 10.60 -15.60 -3.18
C ILE A 119 9.42 -15.03 -3.99
N GLU A 120 8.56 -15.89 -4.54
CA GLU A 120 7.38 -15.47 -5.31
C GLU A 120 6.43 -14.59 -4.49
N ASN A 121 6.19 -14.93 -3.22
CA ASN A 121 5.36 -14.12 -2.34
C ASN A 121 5.97 -12.73 -2.09
N ILE A 122 7.27 -12.67 -1.78
CA ILE A 122 7.97 -11.39 -1.56
C ILE A 122 7.96 -10.55 -2.84
N LYS A 123 8.22 -11.16 -4.00
CA LYS A 123 8.16 -10.51 -5.31
C LYS A 123 6.78 -9.95 -5.61
N TYR A 124 5.72 -10.71 -5.33
CA TYR A 124 4.35 -10.25 -5.48
C TYR A 124 4.05 -9.03 -4.60
N GLN A 125 4.46 -9.09 -3.32
CA GLN A 125 4.25 -7.97 -2.39
C GLN A 125 5.05 -6.72 -2.80
N ALA A 126 6.29 -6.90 -3.27
CA ALA A 126 7.11 -5.81 -3.81
C ALA A 126 6.45 -5.15 -5.03
N LYS A 127 5.93 -5.96 -5.96
CA LYS A 127 5.20 -5.47 -7.13
C LYS A 127 3.94 -4.68 -6.73
N VAL A 128 3.15 -5.17 -5.79
CA VAL A 128 1.98 -4.44 -5.29
C VAL A 128 2.39 -3.11 -4.67
N ALA A 129 3.47 -3.09 -3.86
CA ALA A 129 3.99 -1.87 -3.27
C ALA A 129 4.45 -0.86 -4.34
N GLU A 130 5.08 -1.33 -5.42
CA GLU A 130 5.48 -0.52 -6.57
C GLU A 130 4.27 0.07 -7.30
N GLU A 131 3.22 -0.73 -7.57
CA GLU A 131 1.98 -0.25 -8.18
C GLU A 131 1.34 0.86 -7.34
N VAL A 132 1.26 0.66 -6.02
CA VAL A 132 0.74 1.67 -5.08
C VAL A 132 1.60 2.94 -5.09
N ALA A 133 2.93 2.80 -5.10
CA ALA A 133 3.86 3.94 -5.17
C ALA A 133 3.69 4.74 -6.48
N ASN A 134 3.32 4.07 -7.58
CA ASN A 134 3.00 4.68 -8.87
C ASN A 134 1.56 5.25 -8.94
N GLY A 135 0.82 5.22 -7.82
CA GLY A 135 -0.54 5.78 -7.72
C GLY A 135 -1.65 4.84 -8.17
N ASN A 136 -1.35 3.58 -8.50
CA ASN A 136 -2.37 2.59 -8.84
C ASN A 136 -2.95 1.97 -7.56
N LEU A 137 -4.05 2.54 -7.06
CA LEU A 137 -4.79 2.03 -5.90
C LEU A 137 -5.93 1.07 -6.28
N THR A 138 -6.06 0.71 -7.57
CA THR A 138 -7.06 -0.28 -8.00
C THR A 138 -6.50 -1.70 -8.01
N VAL A 139 -5.22 -1.88 -7.65
CA VAL A 139 -4.55 -3.17 -7.58
C VAL A 139 -5.23 -4.05 -6.53
N THR A 140 -5.57 -5.28 -6.93
CA THR A 140 -6.13 -6.27 -5.99
C THR A 140 -5.01 -6.95 -5.23
N VAL A 141 -5.02 -6.86 -3.91
CA VAL A 141 -4.04 -7.50 -3.03
C VAL A 141 -4.61 -8.81 -2.51
N ASN A 142 -3.93 -9.93 -2.81
CA ASN A 142 -4.30 -11.27 -2.35
C ASN A 142 -3.24 -11.78 -1.37
N PRO A 143 -3.48 -11.72 -0.04
CA PRO A 143 -2.59 -12.29 0.96
C PRO A 143 -2.38 -13.79 0.74
N ALA A 144 -1.18 -14.31 0.99
CA ALA A 144 -0.86 -15.73 0.79
C ALA A 144 -1.63 -16.65 1.75
N SER A 145 -2.00 -16.15 2.93
CA SER A 145 -2.82 -16.85 3.92
C SER A 145 -3.51 -15.86 4.87
N PRO A 146 -4.49 -16.29 5.69
CA PRO A 146 -5.06 -15.44 6.73
C PRO A 146 -4.03 -14.93 7.76
N GLN A 147 -2.91 -15.63 7.92
CA GLN A 147 -1.79 -15.28 8.82
C GLN A 147 -0.71 -14.43 8.15
N ASP A 148 -0.85 -14.12 6.86
CA ASP A 148 0.08 -13.25 6.12
C ASP A 148 -0.07 -11.80 6.60
N VAL A 149 0.70 -11.44 7.62
CA VAL A 149 0.64 -10.10 8.23
C VAL A 149 1.01 -9.02 7.22
N LEU A 150 2.03 -9.24 6.39
CA LEU A 150 2.50 -8.25 5.42
C LEU A 150 1.48 -8.09 4.27
N GLY A 151 0.99 -9.18 3.71
CA GLY A 151 -0.04 -9.15 2.66
C GLY A 151 -1.34 -8.52 3.14
N ASN A 152 -1.80 -8.85 4.36
CA ASN A 152 -3.00 -8.25 4.95
C ASN A 152 -2.81 -6.74 5.23
N SER A 153 -1.64 -6.34 5.71
CA SER A 153 -1.32 -4.92 5.97
C SER A 153 -1.26 -4.13 4.67
N LEU A 154 -0.67 -4.70 3.62
CA LEU A 154 -0.60 -4.09 2.29
C LEU A 154 -2.00 -3.95 1.67
N LYS A 155 -2.86 -4.97 1.80
CA LYS A 155 -4.26 -4.91 1.39
C LYS A 155 -4.99 -3.76 2.07
N LYS A 156 -4.89 -3.68 3.40
CA LYS A 156 -5.50 -2.62 4.19
C LYS A 156 -4.98 -1.23 3.78
N LEU A 157 -3.69 -1.10 3.54
CA LEU A 157 -3.07 0.15 3.09
C LEU A 157 -3.65 0.62 1.74
N VAL A 158 -3.82 -0.30 0.78
CA VAL A 158 -4.44 0.01 -0.52
C VAL A 158 -5.88 0.46 -0.35
N GLU A 159 -6.68 -0.31 0.41
CA GLU A 159 -8.09 -0.02 0.67
C GLU A 159 -8.28 1.33 1.40
N ASP A 160 -7.51 1.58 2.46
CA ASP A 160 -7.60 2.82 3.23
C ASP A 160 -7.20 4.04 2.38
N ASN A 161 -6.13 3.94 1.57
CA ASN A 161 -5.71 5.03 0.67
C ASN A 161 -6.74 5.28 -0.45
N TYR A 162 -7.28 4.21 -1.06
CA TYR A 162 -8.34 4.34 -2.05
C TYR A 162 -9.56 5.08 -1.49
N ASN A 163 -10.03 4.67 -0.32
CA ASN A 163 -11.17 5.31 0.36
C ASN A 163 -10.88 6.77 0.72
N ALA A 164 -9.68 7.07 1.23
CA ALA A 164 -9.27 8.43 1.56
C ALA A 164 -9.26 9.34 0.33
N LEU A 165 -8.67 8.88 -0.79
CA LEU A 165 -8.64 9.66 -2.03
C LEU A 165 -10.03 9.81 -2.68
N SER A 166 -10.89 8.78 -2.60
CA SER A 166 -12.27 8.87 -3.04
C SER A 166 -13.03 9.96 -2.26
N ASN A 167 -12.92 9.94 -0.92
CA ASN A 167 -13.55 10.95 -0.07
C ASN A 167 -13.03 12.38 -0.35
N ILE A 168 -11.72 12.53 -0.63
CA ILE A 168 -11.13 13.82 -1.00
C ILE A 168 -11.67 14.28 -2.36
N SER A 169 -11.83 13.40 -3.33
CA SER A 169 -12.41 13.70 -4.63
C SER A 169 -13.87 14.18 -4.51
N ASP A 170 -14.66 13.47 -3.70
CA ASP A 170 -16.06 13.83 -3.45
C ASP A 170 -16.18 15.19 -2.73
N ALA A 171 -15.34 15.42 -1.71
CA ALA A 171 -15.26 16.71 -1.02
C ALA A 171 -14.83 17.83 -1.99
N GLY A 172 -13.87 17.60 -2.86
CA GLY A 172 -13.44 18.54 -3.90
C GLY A 172 -14.57 18.89 -4.87
N SER A 173 -15.34 17.90 -5.29
CA SER A 173 -16.53 18.11 -6.12
C SER A 173 -17.58 18.97 -5.40
N GLN A 174 -17.85 18.68 -4.12
CA GLN A 174 -18.79 19.45 -3.32
C GLN A 174 -18.34 20.90 -3.12
N VAL A 175 -17.05 21.14 -2.91
CA VAL A 175 -16.48 22.50 -2.83
C VAL A 175 -16.67 23.25 -4.15
N THR A 176 -16.47 22.57 -5.29
CA THR A 176 -16.68 23.17 -6.62
C THR A 176 -18.13 23.59 -6.83
N VAL A 177 -19.09 22.72 -6.49
CA VAL A 177 -20.53 23.05 -6.55
C VAL A 177 -20.88 24.21 -5.63
N SER A 178 -20.42 24.17 -4.38
CA SER A 178 -20.66 25.22 -3.40
C SER A 178 -20.07 26.57 -3.85
N SER A 179 -18.87 26.57 -4.42
CA SER A 179 -18.22 27.77 -4.96
C SER A 179 -19.02 28.39 -6.12
N SER A 180 -19.58 27.54 -7.00
CA SER A 180 -20.45 27.99 -8.09
C SER A 180 -21.74 28.62 -7.55
N GLN A 181 -22.34 28.04 -6.50
CA GLN A 181 -23.51 28.59 -5.84
C GLN A 181 -23.22 29.96 -5.19
N VAL A 182 -22.08 30.08 -4.49
CA VAL A 182 -21.64 31.36 -3.90
C VAL A 182 -21.40 32.42 -4.99
N ALA A 183 -20.82 32.07 -6.11
CA ALA A 183 -20.63 33.00 -7.23
C ALA A 183 -21.98 33.49 -7.79
N SER A 184 -22.94 32.58 -7.99
CA SER A 184 -24.29 32.93 -8.46
C SER A 184 -25.05 33.82 -7.47
N ALA A 185 -24.97 33.50 -6.17
CA ALA A 185 -25.56 34.29 -5.12
C ALA A 185 -24.94 35.69 -5.02
N SER A 186 -23.62 35.80 -5.17
CA SER A 186 -22.89 37.07 -5.20
C SER A 186 -23.32 37.94 -6.38
N GLN A 187 -23.55 37.35 -7.55
CA GLN A 187 -24.03 38.05 -8.72
C GLN A 187 -25.47 38.56 -8.53
N ALA A 188 -26.35 37.74 -7.96
CA ALA A 188 -27.71 38.16 -7.60
C ALA A 188 -27.72 39.29 -6.56
N LEU A 189 -26.81 39.21 -5.56
CA LEU A 189 -26.66 40.27 -4.56
C LEU A 189 -26.16 41.58 -5.18
N ALA A 190 -25.20 41.54 -6.10
CA ALA A 190 -24.71 42.72 -6.82
C ALA A 190 -25.83 43.36 -7.66
N GLN A 191 -26.64 42.56 -8.36
CA GLN A 191 -27.80 43.01 -9.11
C GLN A 191 -28.84 43.66 -8.17
N GLY A 192 -29.21 43.00 -7.07
CA GLY A 192 -30.13 43.52 -6.08
C GLY A 192 -29.64 44.81 -5.42
N SER A 193 -28.32 44.93 -5.18
CA SER A 193 -27.73 46.16 -4.65
C SER A 193 -27.83 47.32 -5.65
N THR A 194 -27.68 47.07 -6.95
CA THR A 194 -27.85 48.08 -7.99
C THR A 194 -29.32 48.54 -8.09
N GLU A 195 -30.25 47.60 -8.01
CA GLU A 195 -31.70 47.91 -7.99
C GLU A 195 -32.07 48.70 -6.75
N GLN A 196 -31.54 48.35 -5.57
CA GLN A 196 -31.75 49.13 -4.32
C GLN A 196 -31.17 50.52 -4.43
N ALA A 197 -29.98 50.71 -4.99
CA ALA A 197 -29.40 52.05 -5.20
C ALA A 197 -30.30 52.91 -6.10
N SER A 198 -30.84 52.35 -7.17
CA SER A 198 -31.80 53.06 -8.05
C SER A 198 -33.10 53.42 -7.34
N ALA A 199 -33.65 52.51 -6.54
CA ALA A 199 -34.87 52.77 -5.74
C ALA A 199 -34.64 53.85 -4.67
N ILE A 200 -33.46 53.87 -4.03
CA ILE A 200 -33.07 54.93 -3.07
C ILE A 200 -32.98 56.28 -3.76
N GLN A 201 -32.44 56.35 -5.00
CA GLN A 201 -32.40 57.60 -5.78
C GLN A 201 -33.84 58.12 -6.10
N GLU A 202 -34.72 57.20 -6.50
CA GLU A 202 -36.15 57.56 -6.77
C GLU A 202 -36.90 58.07 -5.50
N ILE A 203 -36.66 57.36 -4.37
CA ILE A 203 -37.21 57.79 -3.06
C ILE A 203 -36.69 59.17 -2.68
N THR A 204 -35.37 59.41 -2.87
CA THR A 204 -34.75 60.72 -2.56
C THR A 204 -35.35 61.81 -3.40
N ALA A 205 -35.55 61.62 -4.72
CA ALA A 205 -36.20 62.58 -5.60
C ALA A 205 -37.68 62.83 -5.18
N SER A 206 -38.39 61.80 -4.76
CA SER A 206 -39.74 61.90 -4.25
C SER A 206 -39.82 62.69 -2.93
N ILE A 207 -38.88 62.53 -2.03
CA ILE A 207 -38.73 63.28 -0.79
C ILE A 207 -38.51 64.78 -1.10
N ASP A 208 -37.63 65.10 -2.04
CA ASP A 208 -37.36 66.50 -2.46
C ASP A 208 -38.62 67.16 -3.05
N GLU A 209 -39.40 66.42 -3.88
CA GLU A 209 -40.66 66.90 -4.40
C GLU A 209 -41.70 67.16 -3.29
N ILE A 210 -41.81 66.24 -2.32
CA ILE A 210 -42.69 66.40 -1.16
C ILE A 210 -42.30 67.64 -0.31
N ALA A 211 -40.97 67.81 -0.09
CA ALA A 211 -40.48 68.99 0.65
C ALA A 211 -40.84 70.28 -0.05
N GLU A 212 -40.68 70.36 -1.38
CA GLU A 212 -41.06 71.55 -2.15
C GLU A 212 -42.61 71.81 -2.12
N LYS A 213 -43.41 70.74 -2.30
CA LYS A 213 -44.88 70.88 -2.16
C LYS A 213 -45.33 71.31 -0.77
N THR A 214 -44.63 70.80 0.28
CA THR A 214 -44.91 71.21 1.67
C THR A 214 -44.59 72.68 1.89
N ARG A 215 -43.46 73.17 1.34
CA ARG A 215 -43.12 74.61 1.37
C ARG A 215 -44.20 75.48 0.65
N GLN A 216 -44.62 75.06 -0.55
CA GLN A 216 -45.66 75.72 -1.32
C GLN A 216 -47.01 75.76 -0.56
N ASN A 217 -47.41 74.64 0.09
CA ASN A 217 -48.61 74.56 0.91
C ASN A 217 -48.52 75.53 2.10
N ALA A 218 -47.35 75.64 2.75
CA ALA A 218 -47.17 76.62 3.84
C ALA A 218 -47.32 78.07 3.35
N GLU A 219 -46.76 78.41 2.17
CA GLU A 219 -46.95 79.75 1.56
C GLU A 219 -48.38 80.03 1.19
N GLN A 220 -49.08 79.05 0.62
CA GLN A 220 -50.55 79.20 0.32
C GLN A 220 -51.38 79.36 1.58
N ALA A 221 -51.10 78.63 2.64
CA ALA A 221 -51.78 78.77 3.93
C ALA A 221 -51.57 80.15 4.53
N ASN A 222 -50.31 80.66 4.48
CA ASN A 222 -50.02 82.06 4.92
C ASN A 222 -50.76 83.10 4.06
N SER A 223 -50.82 82.88 2.75
CA SER A 223 -51.56 83.76 1.84
C SER A 223 -53.07 83.74 2.14
N ALA A 224 -53.64 82.54 2.37
CA ALA A 224 -55.07 82.42 2.76
C ALA A 224 -55.36 83.09 4.11
N ALA A 225 -54.47 82.94 5.10
CA ALA A 225 -54.58 83.62 6.39
C ALA A 225 -54.57 85.14 6.20
N GLY A 226 -53.69 85.65 5.31
CA GLY A 226 -53.69 87.11 4.96
C GLY A 226 -54.97 87.61 4.28
N LEU A 227 -55.58 86.76 3.42
CA LEU A 227 -56.87 87.06 2.80
C LEU A 227 -57.99 87.09 3.84
N VAL A 228 -58.03 86.16 4.78
CA VAL A 228 -59.02 86.13 5.88
C VAL A 228 -58.89 87.39 6.75
N VAL A 229 -57.69 87.84 7.11
CA VAL A 229 -57.43 89.06 7.87
C VAL A 229 -57.97 90.28 7.11
N ARG A 230 -57.71 90.36 5.80
CA ARG A 230 -58.28 91.46 4.96
C ARG A 230 -59.81 91.42 4.89
N ALA A 231 -60.42 90.27 4.68
CA ALA A 231 -61.87 90.13 4.66
C ALA A 231 -62.51 90.55 5.99
N ILE A 232 -61.91 90.19 7.14
CA ILE A 232 -62.34 90.65 8.46
C ILE A 232 -62.27 92.18 8.54
N GLY A 233 -61.20 92.78 8.02
CA GLY A 233 -61.03 94.25 7.96
C GLY A 233 -62.09 94.91 7.11
N ASP A 234 -62.40 94.32 5.94
CA ASP A 234 -63.47 94.88 5.05
C ASP A 234 -64.87 94.74 5.67
N VAL A 235 -65.18 93.61 6.33
CA VAL A 235 -66.42 93.41 7.07
C VAL A 235 -66.55 94.45 8.20
N LYS A 236 -65.47 94.71 8.96
CA LYS A 236 -65.46 95.73 10.00
C LYS A 236 -65.74 97.14 9.44
N ARG A 237 -65.08 97.49 8.31
CA ARG A 237 -65.32 98.79 7.62
C ARG A 237 -66.73 98.87 7.09
N GLY A 238 -67.24 97.82 6.45
CA GLY A 238 -68.65 97.79 6.00
C GLY A 238 -69.63 97.93 7.13
N ASN A 239 -69.40 97.31 8.27
CA ASN A 239 -70.23 97.40 9.47
C ASN A 239 -70.19 98.80 10.08
N ALA A 240 -69.03 99.45 10.15
CA ALA A 240 -68.92 100.85 10.60
C ALA A 240 -69.66 101.84 9.65
N GLN A 241 -69.59 101.56 8.33
CA GLN A 241 -70.26 102.35 7.33
C GLN A 241 -71.79 102.19 7.41
N MET A 242 -72.32 101.01 7.67
CA MET A 242 -73.70 100.70 7.96
C MET A 242 -74.20 101.44 9.24
N GLN A 243 -73.38 101.39 10.33
CA GLN A 243 -73.71 102.12 11.57
C GLN A 243 -73.81 103.64 11.34
N ASN A 244 -72.86 104.19 10.56
CA ASN A 244 -72.90 105.62 10.20
C ASN A 244 -74.17 105.98 9.37
N MET A 245 -74.57 105.08 8.48
CA MET A 245 -75.80 105.30 7.68
C MET A 245 -77.04 105.16 8.51
N VAL A 246 -77.10 104.21 9.44
CA VAL A 246 -78.28 104.13 10.40
C VAL A 246 -78.30 105.31 11.32
N SER A 247 -77.20 105.93 11.72
CA SER A 247 -77.10 107.06 12.57
C SER A 247 -77.50 108.40 11.84
N ALA A 248 -77.44 108.39 10.49
CA ALA A 248 -77.82 109.59 9.65
C ALA A 248 -79.25 109.56 9.17
N MET A 249 -79.96 108.47 9.45
CA MET A 249 -81.41 108.36 9.26
C MET A 249 -82.18 108.75 10.55
#